data_f0305e3d839df34bd6d1ddd84e55fa90
#
_entry.id   f0305e3d839df34bd6d1ddd84e55fa90
#
_cell.length_a   1.000
_cell.length_b   1.000
_cell.length_c   1.000
_cell.angle_alpha   90.00
_cell.angle_beta   90.00
_cell.angle_gamma   90.00
#
_symmetry.space_group_name_H-M   'P 1'
#
loop_
_entity.id
_entity.type
_entity.pdbx_description
1 polymer ?
#
loop_
_entity_poly.entity_id
_entity_poly.type
_entity_poly.pdbx_seq_one_letter_code
_entity_poly.pdbx_strand_id
1 'polypeptide(L)'
;MSKTVLVTGASGFIGRPLSERLESAGCTVIRHSDADGDIASCALPCDGVNHVYHLAARTFVPDSWSDPLPFYATNVLGTVNVAELCRRHGASLTVLSSYVYGRPQFLPISEEHPLAAFNPYGHTKLLVEEVCRFYARQFGIQATIIRPFNVYGPGQNGNFLIPTLLRQVLNPGVCEISIADDRPRRDYLFIDDLLDLLLRTMNPQGLDTFNAGSGGSENLRELAELIDRKSVV
;
A
#
# COMPACT_ATOMS: atom_id res chain seq x y z
N MET A 1 21.16 -19.36 -1.99
CA MET A 1 21.71 -18.01 -2.19
C MET A 1 20.74 -17.00 -1.57
N SER A 2 21.24 -16.00 -0.87
CA SER A 2 20.42 -14.88 -0.37
C SER A 2 19.77 -14.16 -1.55
N LYS A 3 18.49 -13.78 -1.44
CA LYS A 3 17.81 -12.99 -2.48
C LYS A 3 18.14 -11.52 -2.31
N THR A 4 18.39 -10.84 -3.42
CA THR A 4 18.49 -9.38 -3.46
C THR A 4 17.13 -8.78 -3.80
N VAL A 5 16.63 -7.94 -2.93
CA VAL A 5 15.27 -7.35 -3.01
C VAL A 5 15.39 -5.83 -3.06
N LEU A 6 14.77 -5.20 -4.04
CA LEU A 6 14.62 -3.76 -4.10
C LEU A 6 13.30 -3.37 -3.42
N VAL A 7 13.34 -2.45 -2.46
CA VAL A 7 12.15 -1.84 -1.86
C VAL A 7 12.11 -0.37 -2.23
N THR A 8 11.15 0.04 -3.06
CA THR A 8 10.90 1.46 -3.34
C THR A 8 9.93 2.03 -2.32
N GLY A 9 10.06 3.32 -1.98
CA GLY A 9 9.31 3.88 -0.84
C GLY A 9 9.78 3.32 0.51
N ALA A 10 11.05 2.93 0.60
CA ALA A 10 11.64 2.25 1.74
C ALA A 10 11.65 3.08 3.04
N SER A 11 11.55 4.41 2.96
CA SER A 11 11.44 5.30 4.11
C SER A 11 10.00 5.42 4.66
N GLY A 12 9.00 4.93 3.91
CA GLY A 12 7.58 5.06 4.21
C GLY A 12 7.10 4.16 5.34
N PHE A 13 5.81 4.32 5.68
CA PHE A 13 5.11 3.60 6.74
C PHE A 13 5.20 2.07 6.60
N ILE A 14 5.01 1.54 5.37
CA ILE A 14 5.11 0.10 5.10
C ILE A 14 6.55 -0.30 4.71
N GLY A 15 7.25 0.56 3.95
CA GLY A 15 8.54 0.22 3.37
C GLY A 15 9.65 0.01 4.39
N ARG A 16 9.68 0.82 5.46
CA ARG A 16 10.69 0.69 6.51
C ARG A 16 10.60 -0.65 7.25
N PRO A 17 9.48 -1.00 7.89
CA PRO A 17 9.37 -2.27 8.61
C PRO A 17 9.43 -3.49 7.66
N LEU A 18 8.98 -3.39 6.40
CA LEU A 18 9.18 -4.47 5.43
C LEU A 18 10.65 -4.71 5.16
N SER A 19 11.44 -3.64 4.94
CA SER A 19 12.88 -3.76 4.72
C SER A 19 13.58 -4.45 5.88
N GLU A 20 13.25 -4.08 7.11
CA GLU A 20 13.80 -4.69 8.33
C GLU A 20 13.43 -6.18 8.45
N ARG A 21 12.18 -6.56 8.13
CA ARG A 21 11.75 -7.96 8.14
C ARG A 21 12.43 -8.79 7.05
N LEU A 22 12.62 -8.22 5.84
CA LEU A 22 13.33 -8.88 4.75
C LEU A 22 14.79 -9.15 5.10
N GLU A 23 15.48 -8.20 5.72
CA GLU A 23 16.84 -8.39 6.22
C GLU A 23 16.93 -9.46 7.31
N SER A 24 15.98 -9.43 8.25
CA SER A 24 15.86 -10.46 9.30
C SER A 24 15.59 -11.86 8.73
N ALA A 25 14.93 -11.92 7.57
CA ALA A 25 14.71 -13.15 6.81
C ALA A 25 15.91 -13.57 5.94
N GLY A 26 17.04 -12.86 6.02
CA GLY A 26 18.28 -13.18 5.30
C GLY A 26 18.36 -12.67 3.86
N CYS A 27 17.49 -11.72 3.47
CA CYS A 27 17.59 -11.06 2.17
C CYS A 27 18.63 -9.94 2.18
N THR A 28 19.26 -9.68 1.04
CA THR A 28 19.97 -8.42 0.79
C THR A 28 18.98 -7.39 0.32
N VAL A 29 18.77 -6.32 1.09
CA VAL A 29 17.76 -5.29 0.78
C VAL A 29 18.40 -4.03 0.23
N ILE A 30 18.01 -3.65 -0.98
CA ILE A 30 18.33 -2.36 -1.57
C ILE A 30 17.13 -1.43 -1.29
N ARG A 31 17.37 -0.33 -0.59
CA ARG A 31 16.35 0.66 -0.26
C ARG A 31 16.40 1.81 -1.25
N HIS A 32 15.24 2.21 -1.76
CA HIS A 32 15.07 3.41 -2.57
C HIS A 32 13.96 4.28 -1.97
N SER A 33 14.23 5.55 -1.78
CA SER A 33 13.35 6.57 -1.22
C SER A 33 13.40 7.85 -2.04
N ASP A 34 12.60 8.85 -1.70
CA ASP A 34 12.60 10.15 -2.38
C ASP A 34 13.98 10.85 -2.33
N ALA A 35 14.80 10.55 -1.33
CA ALA A 35 16.17 11.07 -1.23
C ALA A 35 17.11 10.53 -2.30
N ASP A 36 16.78 9.37 -2.88
CA ASP A 36 17.58 8.69 -3.91
C ASP A 36 17.18 9.10 -5.33
N GLY A 37 16.09 9.85 -5.47
CA GLY A 37 15.57 10.39 -6.72
C GLY A 37 14.10 10.11 -6.98
N ASP A 38 13.54 10.82 -7.95
CA ASP A 38 12.13 10.66 -8.36
C ASP A 38 11.91 9.31 -9.03
N ILE A 39 11.06 8.49 -8.42
CA ILE A 39 10.73 7.13 -8.89
C ILE A 39 10.24 7.10 -10.34
N ALA A 40 9.65 8.17 -10.84
CA ALA A 40 9.13 8.27 -12.20
C ALA A 40 10.24 8.40 -13.27
N SER A 41 11.44 8.83 -12.89
CA SER A 41 12.49 9.20 -13.87
C SER A 41 13.91 8.80 -13.48
N CYS A 42 14.18 8.47 -12.21
CA CYS A 42 15.52 8.10 -11.78
C CYS A 42 15.96 6.73 -12.33
N ALA A 43 17.26 6.54 -12.45
CA ALA A 43 17.84 5.22 -12.66
C ALA A 43 17.75 4.42 -11.35
N LEU A 44 17.06 3.30 -11.39
CA LEU A 44 16.89 2.43 -10.22
C LEU A 44 18.06 1.46 -10.10
N PRO A 45 18.53 1.16 -8.87
CA PRO A 45 19.55 0.13 -8.65
C PRO A 45 19.00 -1.24 -9.05
N CYS A 46 19.74 -1.98 -9.87
CA CYS A 46 19.25 -3.21 -10.50
C CYS A 46 20.20 -4.40 -10.36
N ASP A 47 21.42 -4.22 -9.87
CA ASP A 47 22.44 -5.27 -9.83
C ASP A 47 22.01 -6.45 -8.94
N GLY A 48 21.78 -7.59 -9.57
CA GLY A 48 21.40 -8.83 -8.90
C GLY A 48 19.99 -8.83 -8.28
N VAL A 49 19.13 -7.82 -8.57
CA VAL A 49 17.77 -7.76 -8.03
C VAL A 49 16.93 -8.93 -8.54
N ASN A 50 16.37 -9.70 -7.61
CA ASN A 50 15.52 -10.85 -7.89
C ASN A 50 14.03 -10.50 -7.77
N HIS A 51 13.69 -9.56 -6.87
CA HIS A 51 12.32 -9.14 -6.59
C HIS A 51 12.25 -7.66 -6.24
N VAL A 52 11.17 -7.00 -6.63
CA VAL A 52 10.90 -5.60 -6.29
C VAL A 52 9.61 -5.50 -5.52
N TYR A 53 9.65 -4.91 -4.32
CA TYR A 53 8.47 -4.39 -3.64
C TYR A 53 8.30 -2.92 -4.00
N HIS A 54 7.35 -2.62 -4.86
CA HIS A 54 7.06 -1.25 -5.27
C HIS A 54 6.03 -0.60 -4.36
N LEU A 55 6.53 0.14 -3.35
CA LEU A 55 5.71 0.81 -2.33
C LEU A 55 5.75 2.33 -2.48
N ALA A 56 6.64 2.87 -3.32
CA ALA A 56 6.70 4.30 -3.60
C ALA A 56 5.38 4.76 -4.24
N ALA A 57 4.65 5.62 -3.54
CA ALA A 57 3.39 6.16 -4.02
C ALA A 57 2.98 7.41 -3.23
N ARG A 58 2.26 8.31 -3.87
CA ARG A 58 1.46 9.33 -3.19
C ARG A 58 0.12 8.71 -2.81
N THR A 59 -0.29 8.83 -1.54
CA THR A 59 -1.41 8.04 -0.99
C THR A 59 -2.50 8.87 -0.32
N PHE A 60 -2.26 10.13 0.01
CA PHE A 60 -3.23 10.94 0.73
C PHE A 60 -4.33 11.45 -0.20
N VAL A 61 -5.51 10.84 -0.11
CA VAL A 61 -6.65 11.07 -1.02
C VAL A 61 -7.05 12.55 -1.13
N PRO A 62 -7.15 13.34 -0.04
CA PRO A 62 -7.50 14.76 -0.15
C PRO A 62 -6.57 15.54 -1.08
N ASP A 63 -5.26 15.33 -1.01
CA ASP A 63 -4.29 16.01 -1.87
C ASP A 63 -4.48 15.64 -3.34
N SER A 64 -4.93 14.42 -3.64
CA SER A 64 -5.16 13.98 -5.01
C SER A 64 -6.30 14.74 -5.72
N TRP A 65 -7.23 15.32 -4.96
CA TRP A 65 -8.27 16.19 -5.49
C TRP A 65 -7.76 17.61 -5.76
N SER A 66 -6.85 18.11 -4.89
CA SER A 66 -6.29 19.46 -5.00
C SER A 66 -5.25 19.57 -6.10
N ASP A 67 -4.39 18.55 -6.22
CA ASP A 67 -3.32 18.49 -7.22
C ASP A 67 -3.11 17.04 -7.70
N PRO A 68 -3.84 16.58 -8.73
CA PRO A 68 -3.79 15.20 -9.20
C PRO A 68 -2.50 14.86 -9.97
N LEU A 69 -1.87 15.81 -10.65
CA LEU A 69 -0.75 15.54 -11.57
C LEU A 69 0.43 14.81 -10.92
N PRO A 70 0.92 15.21 -9.72
CA PRO A 70 1.98 14.46 -9.04
C PRO A 70 1.61 13.03 -8.69
N PHE A 71 0.30 12.72 -8.48
CA PHE A 71 -0.14 11.35 -8.25
C PHE A 71 0.02 10.48 -9.49
N TYR A 72 -0.32 11.00 -10.68
CA TYR A 72 -0.09 10.26 -11.93
C TYR A 72 1.40 10.09 -12.22
N ALA A 73 2.21 11.11 -12.02
CA ALA A 73 3.65 11.02 -12.21
C ALA A 73 4.27 9.96 -11.28
N THR A 74 4.09 10.10 -9.97
CA THR A 74 4.68 9.17 -9.00
C THR A 74 4.10 7.77 -9.12
N ASN A 75 2.76 7.64 -9.13
CA ASN A 75 2.14 6.31 -9.03
C ASN A 75 2.19 5.55 -10.36
N VAL A 76 1.86 6.22 -11.48
CA VAL A 76 1.75 5.51 -12.77
C VAL A 76 3.10 5.45 -13.48
N LEU A 77 3.76 6.60 -13.71
CA LEU A 77 5.07 6.60 -14.38
C LEU A 77 6.13 5.91 -13.52
N GLY A 78 6.10 6.07 -12.20
CA GLY A 78 6.96 5.33 -11.29
C GLY A 78 6.78 3.82 -11.41
N THR A 79 5.54 3.33 -11.54
CA THR A 79 5.28 1.90 -11.78
C THR A 79 5.80 1.45 -13.14
N VAL A 80 5.68 2.27 -14.19
CA VAL A 80 6.26 1.95 -15.51
C VAL A 80 7.78 1.82 -15.41
N ASN A 81 8.47 2.74 -14.72
CA ASN A 81 9.92 2.70 -14.53
C ASN A 81 10.35 1.42 -13.80
N VAL A 82 9.64 1.03 -12.74
CA VAL A 82 9.90 -0.21 -12.00
C VAL A 82 9.62 -1.46 -12.85
N ALA A 83 8.51 -1.48 -13.59
CA ALA A 83 8.17 -2.59 -14.48
C ALA A 83 9.22 -2.77 -15.59
N GLU A 84 9.79 -1.66 -16.12
CA GLU A 84 10.91 -1.71 -17.08
C GLU A 84 12.19 -2.28 -16.45
N LEU A 85 12.50 -1.96 -15.19
CA LEU A 85 13.59 -2.61 -14.47
C LEU A 85 13.34 -4.12 -14.39
N CYS A 86 12.15 -4.54 -13.93
CA CYS A 86 11.80 -5.96 -13.82
C CYS A 86 11.92 -6.69 -15.18
N ARG A 87 11.40 -6.07 -16.26
CA ARG A 87 11.49 -6.62 -17.62
C ARG A 87 12.92 -6.81 -18.08
N ARG A 88 13.79 -5.82 -17.84
CA ARG A 88 15.21 -5.86 -18.31
C ARG A 88 16.08 -6.82 -17.52
N HIS A 89 15.80 -7.00 -16.25
CA HIS A 89 16.66 -7.75 -15.32
C HIS A 89 16.06 -9.09 -14.87
N GLY A 90 14.85 -9.45 -15.35
CA GLY A 90 14.20 -10.70 -14.99
C GLY A 90 13.74 -10.76 -13.52
N ALA A 91 13.56 -9.59 -12.89
CA ALA A 91 13.07 -9.52 -11.53
C ALA A 91 11.54 -9.67 -11.48
N SER A 92 11.04 -10.27 -10.41
CA SER A 92 9.60 -10.29 -10.12
C SER A 92 9.15 -9.04 -9.37
N LEU A 93 7.83 -8.78 -9.31
CA LEU A 93 7.27 -7.54 -8.82
C LEU A 93 6.11 -7.78 -7.85
N THR A 94 6.09 -7.07 -6.72
CA THR A 94 4.90 -6.91 -5.88
C THR A 94 4.55 -5.43 -5.79
N VAL A 95 3.29 -5.09 -6.07
CA VAL A 95 2.76 -3.72 -5.97
C VAL A 95 1.60 -3.63 -4.99
N LEU A 96 1.45 -2.48 -4.32
CA LEU A 96 0.25 -2.17 -3.55
C LEU A 96 -0.71 -1.32 -4.36
N SER A 97 -1.93 -1.83 -4.55
CA SER A 97 -3.10 -1.11 -5.02
C SER A 97 -3.98 -0.71 -3.84
N SER A 98 -5.00 0.11 -4.04
CA SER A 98 -6.00 0.45 -3.02
C SER A 98 -7.11 1.32 -3.61
N TYR A 99 -8.27 1.37 -2.97
CA TYR A 99 -9.41 2.23 -3.34
C TYR A 99 -9.98 2.02 -4.76
N VAL A 100 -9.72 0.84 -5.35
CA VAL A 100 -10.09 0.54 -6.74
C VAL A 100 -11.56 0.12 -6.92
N TYR A 101 -12.22 -0.35 -5.85
CA TYR A 101 -13.59 -0.88 -5.93
C TYR A 101 -14.69 0.19 -5.92
N GLY A 102 -14.39 1.40 -5.43
CA GLY A 102 -15.40 2.44 -5.24
C GLY A 102 -16.42 2.08 -4.15
N ARG A 103 -17.71 2.34 -4.43
CA ARG A 103 -18.80 1.93 -3.53
C ARG A 103 -19.10 0.45 -3.76
N PRO A 104 -19.01 -0.40 -2.73
CA PRO A 104 -19.31 -1.82 -2.85
C PRO A 104 -20.71 -2.09 -3.37
N GLN A 105 -20.85 -3.01 -4.32
CA GLN A 105 -22.15 -3.47 -4.84
C GLN A 105 -22.68 -4.67 -4.05
N PHE A 106 -21.77 -5.46 -3.49
CA PHE A 106 -22.06 -6.63 -2.63
C PHE A 106 -20.89 -6.83 -1.63
N LEU A 107 -21.17 -7.59 -0.59
CA LEU A 107 -20.20 -7.94 0.45
C LEU A 107 -20.21 -9.47 0.68
N PRO A 108 -19.06 -10.07 0.99
CA PRO A 108 -17.73 -9.46 1.07
C PRO A 108 -17.21 -9.04 -0.30
N ILE A 109 -16.28 -8.06 -0.32
CA ILE A 109 -15.62 -7.63 -1.57
C ILE A 109 -14.60 -8.69 -1.96
N SER A 110 -14.82 -9.36 -3.10
CA SER A 110 -13.85 -10.28 -3.70
C SER A 110 -12.95 -9.54 -4.72
N GLU A 111 -11.88 -10.21 -5.16
CA GLU A 111 -10.97 -9.67 -6.17
C GLU A 111 -11.66 -9.47 -7.54
N GLU A 112 -12.75 -10.20 -7.80
CA GLU A 112 -13.59 -10.10 -9.01
C GLU A 112 -14.63 -8.98 -8.93
N HIS A 113 -14.74 -8.29 -7.76
CA HIS A 113 -15.67 -7.17 -7.62
C HIS A 113 -15.38 -6.09 -8.67
N PRO A 114 -16.42 -5.46 -9.28
CA PRO A 114 -16.24 -4.41 -10.26
C PRO A 114 -15.33 -3.28 -9.76
N LEU A 115 -14.41 -2.86 -10.62
CA LEU A 115 -13.48 -1.77 -10.33
C LEU A 115 -14.10 -0.44 -10.75
N ALA A 116 -14.25 0.49 -9.81
CA ALA A 116 -14.95 1.76 -10.01
C ALA A 116 -14.33 2.87 -9.14
N ALA A 117 -13.05 3.15 -9.34
CA ALA A 117 -12.38 4.23 -8.60
C ALA A 117 -13.08 5.58 -8.85
N PHE A 118 -13.37 6.31 -7.81
CA PHE A 118 -14.12 7.58 -7.87
C PHE A 118 -13.28 8.81 -7.48
N ASN A 119 -12.01 8.64 -7.14
CA ASN A 119 -11.10 9.72 -6.82
C ASN A 119 -9.79 9.59 -7.61
N PRO A 120 -9.01 10.67 -7.79
CA PRO A 120 -7.79 10.64 -8.59
C PRO A 120 -6.75 9.63 -8.08
N TYR A 121 -6.58 9.50 -6.76
CA TYR A 121 -5.69 8.49 -6.19
C TYR A 121 -6.11 7.06 -6.59
N GLY A 122 -7.37 6.69 -6.36
CA GLY A 122 -7.89 5.38 -6.74
C GLY A 122 -7.77 5.12 -8.24
N HIS A 123 -7.99 6.14 -9.08
CA HIS A 123 -7.80 6.03 -10.52
C HIS A 123 -6.33 5.76 -10.89
N THR A 124 -5.35 6.43 -10.22
CA THR A 124 -3.95 6.08 -10.45
C THR A 124 -3.63 4.64 -10.06
N LYS A 125 -4.28 4.10 -9.01
CA LYS A 125 -4.08 2.70 -8.60
C LYS A 125 -4.69 1.71 -9.60
N LEU A 126 -5.81 2.02 -10.24
CA LEU A 126 -6.31 1.25 -11.38
C LEU A 126 -5.29 1.20 -12.52
N LEU A 127 -4.72 2.34 -12.88
CA LEU A 127 -3.69 2.40 -13.92
C LEU A 127 -2.41 1.64 -13.54
N VAL A 128 -2.01 1.68 -12.27
CA VAL A 128 -0.90 0.84 -11.74
C VAL A 128 -1.18 -0.65 -11.99
N GLU A 129 -2.39 -1.12 -11.68
CA GLU A 129 -2.77 -2.51 -11.93
C GLU A 129 -2.76 -2.84 -13.44
N GLU A 130 -3.25 -1.93 -14.29
CA GLU A 130 -3.23 -2.12 -15.76
C GLU A 130 -1.80 -2.17 -16.30
N VAL A 131 -0.89 -1.32 -15.82
CA VAL A 131 0.54 -1.42 -16.15
C VAL A 131 1.09 -2.79 -15.77
N CYS A 132 0.86 -3.25 -14.55
CA CYS A 132 1.34 -4.57 -14.10
C CYS A 132 0.76 -5.71 -14.97
N ARG A 133 -0.55 -5.66 -15.26
CA ARG A 133 -1.20 -6.66 -16.13
C ARG A 133 -0.66 -6.65 -17.54
N PHE A 134 -0.41 -5.48 -18.11
CA PHE A 134 0.17 -5.34 -19.44
C PHE A 134 1.57 -5.93 -19.50
N TYR A 135 2.45 -5.56 -18.55
CA TYR A 135 3.81 -6.07 -18.51
C TYR A 135 3.88 -7.58 -18.24
N ALA A 136 3.02 -8.09 -17.39
CA ALA A 136 2.93 -9.55 -17.16
C ALA A 136 2.52 -10.29 -18.43
N ARG A 137 1.48 -9.83 -19.13
CA ARG A 137 0.96 -10.49 -20.35
C ARG A 137 1.88 -10.38 -21.56
N GLN A 138 2.48 -9.20 -21.76
CA GLN A 138 3.27 -8.94 -22.97
C GLN A 138 4.76 -9.27 -22.82
N PHE A 139 5.30 -9.17 -21.61
CA PHE A 139 6.71 -9.35 -21.37
C PHE A 139 7.04 -10.49 -20.38
N GLY A 140 6.03 -11.17 -19.86
CA GLY A 140 6.21 -12.34 -19.00
C GLY A 140 6.70 -12.01 -17.58
N ILE A 141 6.55 -10.77 -17.10
CA ILE A 141 6.93 -10.42 -15.74
C ILE A 141 6.05 -11.18 -14.74
N GLN A 142 6.66 -11.83 -13.78
CA GLN A 142 5.93 -12.43 -12.67
C GLN A 142 5.57 -11.34 -11.67
N ALA A 143 4.29 -11.17 -11.36
CA ALA A 143 3.85 -10.06 -10.50
C ALA A 143 2.73 -10.45 -9.54
N THR A 144 2.70 -9.79 -8.38
CA THR A 144 1.59 -9.85 -7.43
C THR A 144 1.05 -8.44 -7.18
N ILE A 145 -0.26 -8.29 -7.31
CA ILE A 145 -0.99 -7.08 -6.96
C ILE A 145 -1.68 -7.32 -5.63
N ILE A 146 -1.35 -6.54 -4.60
CA ILE A 146 -2.04 -6.59 -3.31
C ILE A 146 -2.94 -5.36 -3.19
N ARG A 147 -4.20 -5.58 -2.83
CA ARG A 147 -5.22 -4.56 -2.58
C ARG A 147 -5.52 -4.49 -1.07
N PRO A 148 -4.66 -3.82 -0.28
CA PRO A 148 -4.94 -3.67 1.15
C PRO A 148 -6.16 -2.76 1.35
N PHE A 149 -6.97 -3.11 2.36
CA PHE A 149 -7.99 -2.22 2.88
C PHE A 149 -7.33 -1.11 3.73
N ASN A 150 -7.89 -0.72 4.87
CA ASN A 150 -7.34 0.41 5.62
C ASN A 150 -6.22 -0.06 6.55
N VAL A 151 -4.98 0.01 6.08
CA VAL A 151 -3.82 -0.36 6.89
C VAL A 151 -3.60 0.65 7.99
N TYR A 152 -3.31 0.17 9.19
CA TYR A 152 -2.97 0.99 10.35
C TYR A 152 -1.86 0.35 11.18
N GLY A 153 -1.19 1.16 12.00
CA GLY A 153 -0.16 0.68 12.91
C GLY A 153 0.85 1.76 13.32
N PRO A 154 1.85 1.38 14.13
CA PRO A 154 2.92 2.28 14.56
C PRO A 154 3.65 2.92 13.39
N GLY A 155 3.92 4.23 13.47
CA GLY A 155 4.62 4.98 12.43
C GLY A 155 3.73 5.50 11.29
N GLN A 156 2.41 5.27 11.34
CA GLN A 156 1.50 5.86 10.36
C GLN A 156 1.43 7.39 10.52
N ASN A 157 1.35 8.09 9.38
CA ASN A 157 1.25 9.56 9.37
C ASN A 157 0.03 10.04 10.17
N GLY A 158 0.23 11.05 11.01
CA GLY A 158 -0.78 11.60 11.92
C GLY A 158 -2.04 12.17 11.29
N ASN A 159 -2.06 12.37 9.97
CA ASN A 159 -3.24 12.86 9.23
C ASN A 159 -4.22 11.74 8.86
N PHE A 160 -3.84 10.47 9.04
CA PHE A 160 -4.74 9.35 8.83
C PHE A 160 -5.70 9.15 10.00
N LEU A 161 -6.77 8.41 9.75
CA LEU A 161 -7.90 8.25 10.66
C LEU A 161 -7.51 7.72 12.04
N ILE A 162 -6.86 6.56 12.10
CA ILE A 162 -6.51 5.92 13.38
C ILE A 162 -5.58 6.80 14.23
N PRO A 163 -4.46 7.34 13.70
CA PRO A 163 -3.63 8.29 14.45
C PRO A 163 -4.39 9.55 14.90
N THR A 164 -5.33 10.03 14.10
CA THR A 164 -6.15 11.20 14.46
C THR A 164 -7.09 10.90 15.63
N LEU A 165 -7.75 9.74 15.63
CA LEU A 165 -8.59 9.29 16.75
C LEU A 165 -7.76 9.07 18.02
N LEU A 166 -6.63 8.37 17.93
CA LEU A 166 -5.72 8.14 19.06
C LEU A 166 -5.26 9.44 19.68
N ARG A 167 -4.93 10.45 18.86
CA ARG A 167 -4.51 11.77 19.37
C ARG A 167 -5.63 12.47 20.16
N GLN A 168 -6.91 12.31 19.73
CA GLN A 168 -8.03 12.86 20.47
C GLN A 168 -8.25 12.13 21.79
N VAL A 169 -8.28 10.79 21.77
CA VAL A 169 -8.50 9.96 22.98
C VAL A 169 -7.39 10.14 24.01
N LEU A 170 -6.13 10.23 23.59
CA LEU A 170 -4.98 10.35 24.48
C LEU A 170 -4.71 11.78 24.98
N ASN A 171 -5.46 12.77 24.49
CA ASN A 171 -5.30 14.17 24.93
C ASN A 171 -6.22 14.47 26.13
N PRO A 172 -5.65 14.68 27.35
CA PRO A 172 -6.45 14.94 28.55
C PRO A 172 -7.35 16.20 28.46
N GLY A 173 -7.05 17.11 27.54
CA GLY A 173 -7.85 18.32 27.30
C GLY A 173 -9.02 18.14 26.36
N VAL A 174 -9.18 16.95 25.77
CA VAL A 174 -10.27 16.63 24.85
C VAL A 174 -11.34 15.83 25.60
N CYS A 175 -12.50 16.45 25.83
CA CYS A 175 -13.64 15.80 26.51
C CYS A 175 -14.58 15.08 25.55
N GLU A 176 -14.48 15.36 24.25
CA GLU A 176 -15.37 14.80 23.23
C GLU A 176 -14.58 14.43 21.96
N ILE A 177 -14.81 13.23 21.45
CA ILE A 177 -14.22 12.78 20.17
C ILE A 177 -15.09 13.31 19.03
N SER A 178 -14.52 14.15 18.17
CA SER A 178 -15.21 14.68 17.00
C SER A 178 -15.06 13.71 15.81
N ILE A 179 -16.20 13.24 15.30
CA ILE A 179 -16.33 12.35 14.16
C ILE A 179 -17.19 13.02 13.10
N ALA A 180 -16.66 13.22 11.90
CA ALA A 180 -17.38 13.91 10.82
C ALA A 180 -18.56 13.08 10.25
N ASP A 181 -18.35 11.76 10.06
CA ASP A 181 -19.36 10.80 9.60
C ASP A 181 -19.04 9.41 10.16
N ASP A 182 -19.94 8.87 10.97
CA ASP A 182 -19.77 7.55 11.61
C ASP A 182 -20.42 6.39 10.85
N ARG A 183 -21.14 6.68 9.75
CA ARG A 183 -21.88 5.67 8.97
C ARG A 183 -21.02 4.72 8.16
N PRO A 184 -19.90 5.17 7.51
CA PRO A 184 -19.07 4.27 6.70
C PRO A 184 -18.43 3.19 7.55
N ARG A 185 -18.61 1.94 7.15
CA ARG A 185 -17.88 0.79 7.72
C ARG A 185 -16.63 0.52 6.89
N ARG A 186 -15.52 0.14 7.54
CA ARG A 186 -14.24 -0.16 6.90
C ARG A 186 -13.57 -1.35 7.55
N ASP A 187 -12.92 -2.16 6.74
CA ASP A 187 -11.99 -3.18 7.22
C ASP A 187 -10.65 -2.48 7.57
N TYR A 188 -10.13 -2.75 8.76
CA TYR A 188 -8.88 -2.22 9.28
C TYR A 188 -7.87 -3.34 9.42
N LEU A 189 -6.82 -3.30 8.61
CA LEU A 189 -5.73 -4.28 8.58
C LEU A 189 -4.54 -3.77 9.38
N PHE A 190 -4.10 -4.54 10.38
CA PHE A 190 -2.89 -4.19 11.11
C PHE A 190 -1.65 -4.37 10.24
N ILE A 191 -0.67 -3.47 10.38
CA ILE A 191 0.50 -3.44 9.51
C ILE A 191 1.29 -4.75 9.53
N ASP A 192 1.41 -5.42 10.67
CA ASP A 192 2.15 -6.67 10.76
C ASP A 192 1.54 -7.79 9.92
N ASP A 193 0.21 -7.87 9.85
CA ASP A 193 -0.50 -8.84 9.01
C ASP A 193 -0.24 -8.58 7.51
N LEU A 194 -0.21 -7.30 7.12
CA LEU A 194 0.18 -6.92 5.75
C LEU A 194 1.63 -7.30 5.46
N LEU A 195 2.55 -7.05 6.39
CA LEU A 195 3.96 -7.37 6.22
C LEU A 195 4.17 -8.88 6.08
N ASP A 196 3.47 -9.69 6.87
CA ASP A 196 3.52 -11.16 6.78
C ASP A 196 2.98 -11.66 5.43
N LEU A 197 1.91 -11.03 4.92
CA LEU A 197 1.41 -11.31 3.56
C LEU A 197 2.45 -10.93 2.50
N LEU A 198 3.06 -9.74 2.59
CA LEU A 198 4.06 -9.28 1.63
C LEU A 198 5.27 -10.24 1.56
N LEU A 199 5.76 -10.75 2.68
CA LEU A 199 6.84 -11.74 2.67
C LEU A 199 6.51 -12.99 1.85
N ARG A 200 5.24 -13.39 1.78
CA ARG A 200 4.78 -14.54 0.99
C ARG A 200 4.74 -14.27 -0.52
N THR A 201 4.73 -13.01 -0.94
CA THR A 201 4.66 -12.63 -2.37
C THR A 201 6.01 -12.55 -3.07
N MET A 202 7.12 -12.91 -2.40
CA MET A 202 8.47 -12.81 -2.94
C MET A 202 8.76 -13.74 -4.14
N ASN A 203 7.90 -14.71 -4.40
CA ASN A 203 8.06 -15.71 -5.46
C ASN A 203 6.77 -15.89 -6.25
N PRO A 204 6.27 -14.86 -6.94
CA PRO A 204 5.05 -15.01 -7.72
C PRO A 204 5.23 -16.02 -8.85
N GLN A 205 4.13 -16.69 -9.22
CA GLN A 205 4.09 -17.64 -10.32
C GLN A 205 3.04 -17.16 -11.34
N GLY A 206 3.41 -16.18 -12.14
CA GLY A 206 2.49 -15.52 -13.06
C GLY A 206 2.03 -14.16 -12.54
N LEU A 207 0.76 -13.86 -12.74
CA LEU A 207 0.14 -12.63 -12.26
C LEU A 207 -1.03 -12.97 -11.34
N ASP A 208 -0.89 -12.62 -10.07
CA ASP A 208 -1.92 -12.80 -9.07
C ASP A 208 -2.40 -11.45 -8.51
N THR A 209 -3.66 -11.42 -8.07
CA THR A 209 -4.24 -10.28 -7.36
C THR A 209 -4.90 -10.77 -6.09
N PHE A 210 -4.64 -10.13 -4.95
CA PHE A 210 -5.21 -10.50 -3.65
C PHE A 210 -5.72 -9.27 -2.90
N ASN A 211 -6.89 -9.40 -2.30
CA ASN A 211 -7.33 -8.49 -1.26
C ASN A 211 -6.58 -8.79 0.04
N ALA A 212 -6.21 -7.75 0.76
CA ALA A 212 -5.62 -7.86 2.09
C ALA A 212 -6.51 -7.13 3.10
N GLY A 213 -7.23 -7.87 3.89
CA GLY A 213 -8.16 -7.39 4.92
C GLY A 213 -8.17 -8.28 6.14
N SER A 214 -8.73 -7.77 7.24
CA SER A 214 -8.93 -8.52 8.48
C SER A 214 -10.13 -9.46 8.42
N GLY A 215 -11.04 -9.22 7.48
CA GLY A 215 -12.33 -9.90 7.39
C GLY A 215 -13.42 -9.30 8.28
N GLY A 216 -13.08 -8.30 9.10
CA GLY A 216 -14.02 -7.53 9.92
C GLY A 216 -14.42 -6.21 9.25
N SER A 217 -15.33 -5.50 9.88
CA SER A 217 -15.61 -4.11 9.51
C SER A 217 -16.20 -3.35 10.69
N GLU A 218 -15.63 -2.20 10.98
CA GLU A 218 -16.09 -1.29 12.03
C GLU A 218 -16.45 0.08 11.44
N ASN A 219 -17.43 0.73 12.04
CA ASN A 219 -17.66 2.14 11.79
C ASN A 219 -16.81 3.01 12.74
N LEU A 220 -16.80 4.33 12.53
CA LEU A 220 -15.94 5.21 13.32
C LEU A 220 -16.32 5.28 14.80
N ARG A 221 -17.60 5.10 15.14
CA ARG A 221 -18.07 5.10 16.54
C ARG A 221 -17.58 3.83 17.24
N GLU A 222 -17.79 2.66 16.65
CA GLU A 222 -17.30 1.38 17.17
C GLU A 222 -15.78 1.41 17.37
N LEU A 223 -15.06 2.00 16.42
CA LEU A 223 -13.60 2.15 16.51
C LEU A 223 -13.18 3.07 17.66
N ALA A 224 -13.85 4.22 17.82
CA ALA A 224 -13.58 5.15 18.92
C ALA A 224 -13.86 4.49 20.27
N GLU A 225 -14.96 3.74 20.41
CA GLU A 225 -15.29 2.99 21.63
C GLU A 225 -14.27 1.90 21.94
N LEU A 226 -13.71 1.21 20.92
CA LEU A 226 -12.66 0.22 21.09
C LEU A 226 -11.35 0.84 21.60
N ILE A 227 -11.01 2.04 21.11
CA ILE A 227 -9.81 2.78 21.53
C ILE A 227 -10.00 3.28 22.96
N ASP A 228 -11.15 3.87 23.27
CA ASP A 228 -11.46 4.43 24.60
C ASP A 228 -11.46 3.35 25.69
N ARG A 229 -12.07 2.18 25.43
CA ARG A 229 -12.05 1.03 26.38
C ARG A 229 -10.66 0.51 26.72
N LYS A 230 -9.67 0.68 25.83
CA LYS A 230 -8.28 0.28 26.06
C LYS A 230 -7.43 1.34 26.73
N SER A 231 -7.88 2.60 26.75
CA SER A 231 -7.19 3.69 27.44
C SER A 231 -7.50 3.78 28.94
N VAL A 232 -8.38 2.91 29.44
CA VAL A 232 -8.80 2.83 30.87
C VAL A 232 -8.11 1.68 31.62
N VAL A 233 -6.94 1.25 31.20
CA VAL A 233 -6.12 0.25 31.95
C VAL A 233 -4.88 0.93 32.51
#